data_247a26dd32ea5cb4bae514c9937f51a2
#
_entry.id   247a26dd32ea5cb4bae514c9937f51a2
#
_cell.length_a   1.000
_cell.length_b   1.000
_cell.length_c   1.000
_cell.angle_alpha   90.00
_cell.angle_beta   90.00
_cell.angle_gamma   90.00
#
_symmetry.space_group_name_H-M   'P 1'
#
loop_
_entity.id
_entity.type
_entity.pdbx_description
1 polymer ?
#
loop_
_entity_poly.entity_id
_entity_poly.type
_entity_poly.pdbx_seq_one_letter_code
_entity_poly.pdbx_strand_id
1 'polypeptide(L)' 'MSDREHPFDHKAFLATLTNRPGVYRMLSEGGDVLYVGKAKDLKRRVSSYFTRASNARIQSMVSQIRGIEVTVTHTEA' A
#
# COMPACT_ATOMS: atom_id res chain seq x y z
N MET A 1 1.47 19.79 12.99
CA MET A 1 1.37 19.32 12.76
C MET A 1 1.88 18.61 12.41
N SER A 2 1.83 18.14 12.38
CA SER A 2 2.23 17.45 12.09
C SER A 2 2.38 16.86 11.37
N ASP A 3 1.99 16.75 11.00
CA ASP A 3 2.06 16.11 10.32
C ASP A 3 2.65 16.03 9.51
N ARG A 4 3.17 16.34 9.52
CA ARG A 4 3.91 16.20 8.87
C ARG A 4 4.36 15.22 8.29
N GLU A 5 4.12 14.69 8.53
CA GLU A 5 4.30 13.44 8.27
C GLU A 5 3.88 13.09 6.92
N HIS A 6 3.79 11.85 6.46
CA HIS A 6 3.37 11.37 5.16
C HIS A 6 1.94 11.85 4.91
N PRO A 7 1.66 12.54 3.78
CA PRO A 7 0.31 13.05 3.52
C PRO A 7 -0.74 11.95 3.42
N PHE A 8 -0.33 10.74 3.05
CA PHE A 8 -1.26 9.61 2.99
C PHE A 8 -1.24 8.92 4.35
N ASP A 9 -2.40 8.83 4.97
CA ASP A 9 -2.50 8.21 6.29
C ASP A 9 -2.57 6.70 6.13
N HIS A 10 -1.42 6.08 6.02
CA HIS A 10 -1.36 4.64 5.80
C HIS A 10 -1.88 3.85 7.00
N LYS A 11 -1.75 4.39 8.19
CA LYS A 11 -2.24 3.67 9.38
C LYS A 11 -3.75 3.54 9.34
N ALA A 12 -4.44 4.61 9.01
CA ALA A 12 -5.89 4.56 8.90
C ALA A 12 -6.32 3.64 7.77
N PHE A 13 -5.59 3.70 6.65
CA PHE A 13 -5.92 2.85 5.52
C PHE A 13 -5.71 1.38 5.85
N LEU A 14 -4.59 1.05 6.49
CA LEU A 14 -4.29 -0.34 6.83
C LEU A 14 -5.32 -0.92 7.78
N ALA A 15 -5.89 -0.09 8.63
CA ALA A 15 -6.90 -0.55 9.57
C ALA A 15 -8.15 -1.03 8.85
N THR A 16 -8.38 -0.57 7.62
CA THR A 16 -9.57 -0.98 6.86
C THR A 16 -9.32 -2.18 5.97
N LEU A 17 -8.05 -2.60 5.84
CA LEU A 17 -7.74 -3.67 4.93
C LEU A 17 -8.13 -5.02 5.47
N THR A 18 -8.49 -5.91 4.55
CA THR A 18 -8.83 -7.28 4.87
C THR A 18 -7.60 -8.16 4.75
N ASN A 19 -7.65 -9.32 5.40
CA ASN A 19 -6.60 -10.32 5.28
C ASN A 19 -6.86 -11.28 4.12
N ARG A 20 -7.82 -10.96 3.26
CA ARG A 20 -8.14 -11.80 2.12
C ARG A 20 -7.15 -11.61 0.99
N PRO A 21 -7.12 -12.54 0.05
CA PRO A 21 -6.26 -12.39 -1.12
C PRO A 21 -6.82 -11.33 -2.07
N GLY A 22 -5.94 -10.75 -2.83
CA GLY A 22 -6.38 -9.75 -3.79
C GLY A 22 -5.22 -9.09 -4.51
N VAL A 23 -5.57 -8.03 -5.20
CA VAL A 23 -4.62 -7.21 -5.96
C VAL A 23 -4.61 -5.82 -5.34
N TYR A 24 -3.43 -5.23 -5.25
CA TYR A 24 -3.31 -3.87 -4.74
C TYR A 24 -2.56 -3.01 -5.74
N ARG A 25 -2.92 -1.73 -5.79
CA ARG A 25 -2.25 -0.76 -6.64
C ARG A 25 -1.89 0.44 -5.80
N MET A 26 -0.66 0.87 -5.92
CA MET A 26 -0.16 2.03 -5.19
C MET A 26 -0.07 3.20 -6.16
N LEU A 27 -0.68 4.31 -5.77
CA LEU A 27 -0.87 5.44 -6.66
C LEU A 27 -0.17 6.68 -6.14
N SER A 28 0.34 7.49 -7.06
CA SER A 28 0.95 8.76 -6.71
C SER A 28 -0.13 9.83 -6.60
N GLU A 29 0.32 11.05 -6.29
CA GLU A 29 -0.60 12.15 -6.14
C GLU A 29 -1.42 12.41 -7.40
N GLY A 30 -0.81 12.24 -8.54
CA GLY A 30 -1.50 12.46 -9.81
C GLY A 30 -2.34 11.28 -10.26
N GLY A 31 -2.37 10.21 -9.48
CA GLY A 31 -3.13 9.04 -9.86
C GLY A 31 -2.37 8.04 -10.70
N ASP A 32 -1.08 8.28 -10.91
CA ASP A 32 -0.25 7.35 -11.67
C ASP A 32 0.04 6.11 -10.84
N VAL A 33 0.02 4.96 -11.48
CA VAL A 33 0.28 3.71 -10.80
C VAL A 33 1.77 3.57 -10.55
N LEU A 34 2.14 3.49 -9.28
CA LEU A 34 3.53 3.29 -8.89
C LEU A 34 3.88 1.81 -8.85
N TYR A 35 2.93 0.99 -8.47
CA TYR A 35 3.18 -0.43 -8.34
C TYR A 35 1.87 -1.19 -8.30
N VAL A 36 1.87 -2.39 -8.87
CA VAL A 36 0.73 -3.28 -8.84
C VAL A 36 1.24 -4.64 -8.37
N GLY A 37 0.54 -5.24 -7.42
CA GLY A 37 0.96 -6.53 -6.92
C GLY A 37 -0.21 -7.39 -6.49
N LYS A 38 0.07 -8.66 -6.27
CA LYS A 38 -0.91 -9.60 -5.76
C LYS A 38 -0.48 -10.04 -4.37
N ALA A 39 -1.45 -10.40 -3.56
CA ALA A 39 -1.16 -10.86 -2.22
C ALA A 39 -2.18 -11.91 -1.81
N LYS A 40 -1.73 -12.87 -1.02
CA LYS A 40 -2.63 -13.83 -0.40
C LYS A 40 -3.29 -13.22 0.82
N ASP A 41 -2.64 -12.23 1.41
CA ASP A 41 -3.11 -11.52 2.59
C ASP A 41 -2.83 -10.05 2.32
N LEU A 42 -3.84 -9.32 1.88
CA LEU A 42 -3.67 -7.93 1.47
C LEU A 42 -3.13 -7.06 2.61
N LYS A 43 -3.73 -7.20 3.78
CA LYS A 43 -3.33 -6.36 4.90
C LYS A 43 -1.87 -6.58 5.25
N ARG A 44 -1.47 -7.82 5.32
CA ARG A 44 -0.10 -8.14 5.70
C ARG A 44 0.90 -7.65 4.66
N ARG A 45 0.58 -7.89 3.38
CA ARG A 45 1.51 -7.52 2.33
C ARG A 45 1.65 -6.01 2.21
N VAL A 46 0.52 -5.31 2.20
CA VAL A 46 0.57 -3.86 2.05
C VAL A 46 1.22 -3.22 3.27
N SER A 47 0.93 -3.74 4.46
CA SER A 47 1.54 -3.22 5.67
C SER A 47 3.06 -3.32 5.62
N SER A 48 3.57 -4.37 5.02
CA SER A 48 5.01 -4.61 5.04
C SER A 48 5.78 -3.51 4.34
N TYR A 49 5.15 -2.80 3.40
CA TYR A 49 5.82 -1.70 2.72
C TYR A 49 6.05 -0.51 3.65
N PHE A 50 5.20 -0.36 4.65
CA PHE A 50 5.27 0.78 5.55
C PHE A 50 5.99 0.47 6.85
N THR A 51 6.09 -0.81 7.20
CA THR A 51 6.69 -1.17 8.48
C THR A 51 8.09 -1.74 8.34
N ARG A 52 8.46 -2.18 7.15
CA ARG A 52 9.77 -2.77 6.92
C ARG A 52 10.40 -2.11 5.73
N ALA A 53 11.35 -1.27 6.00
CA ALA A 53 12.08 -0.60 4.95
C ALA A 53 13.10 -1.57 4.40
N SER A 54 12.83 -2.13 3.22
CA SER A 54 13.75 -3.12 2.70
C SER A 54 14.94 -2.49 1.99
N ASN A 55 14.72 -1.49 1.16
CA ASN A 55 15.85 -0.84 0.50
C ASN A 55 15.43 0.54 0.04
N ALA A 56 16.40 1.28 -0.49
CA ALA A 56 16.17 2.66 -0.87
C ALA A 56 15.12 2.78 -1.97
N ARG A 57 15.10 1.81 -2.89
CA ARG A 57 14.16 1.85 -3.98
C ARG A 57 12.73 1.73 -3.48
N ILE A 58 12.49 0.81 -2.57
CA ILE A 58 11.16 0.63 -1.99
C ILE A 58 10.78 1.85 -1.17
N GLN A 59 11.70 2.39 -0.40
CA GLN A 59 11.43 3.56 0.40
C GLN A 59 11.06 4.75 -0.47
N SER A 60 11.76 4.91 -1.58
CA SER A 60 11.46 5.99 -2.49
C SER A 60 10.06 5.87 -3.06
N MET A 61 9.68 4.66 -3.44
CA MET A 61 8.34 4.42 -3.97
C MET A 61 7.29 4.71 -2.91
N VAL A 62 7.51 4.23 -1.69
CA VAL A 62 6.56 4.41 -0.61
C VAL A 62 6.36 5.89 -0.30
N SER A 63 7.42 6.68 -0.38
CA SER A 63 7.30 8.10 -0.08
C SER A 63 6.42 8.84 -1.09
N GLN A 64 6.20 8.26 -2.26
CA GLN A 64 5.39 8.88 -3.29
C GLN A 64 3.93 8.44 -3.25
N ILE A 65 3.60 7.47 -2.42
CA ILE A 65 2.24 6.95 -2.35
C ILE A 65 1.30 8.00 -1.78
N ARG A 66 0.23 8.26 -2.49
CA ARG A 66 -0.83 9.15 -2.03
C ARG A 66 -2.18 8.45 -2.01
N GLY A 67 -2.24 7.22 -2.49
CA GLY A 67 -3.44 6.43 -2.44
C GLY A 67 -3.14 5.00 -2.75
N ILE A 68 -4.00 4.10 -2.28
CA ILE A 68 -3.86 2.68 -2.54
C ILE A 68 -5.24 2.13 -2.86
N GLU A 69 -5.32 1.36 -3.94
CA GLU A 69 -6.55 0.69 -4.32
C GLU A 69 -6.36 -0.80 -4.18
N VAL A 70 -7.36 -1.47 -3.64
CA VAL A 70 -7.29 -2.91 -3.51
C VAL A 70 -8.55 -3.54 -4.09
N THR A 71 -8.39 -4.73 -4.66
CA THR A 71 -9.49 -5.51 -5.19
C THR A 71 -9.39 -6.89 -4.58
N VAL A 72 -10.38 -7.27 -3.80
CA VAL A 72 -10.40 -8.59 -3.20
C VAL A 72 -10.80 -9.60 -4.26
N THR A 73 -10.07 -10.70 -4.33
CA THR A 73 -10.39 -11.78 -5.25
C THR A 73 -10.86 -12.97 -4.44
N HIS A 74 -11.63 -13.84 -5.11
CA HIS A 74 -12.15 -15.02 -4.42
C HIS A 74 -11.17 -16.17 -4.49
N THR A 75 -10.18 -16.08 -5.35
CA THR A 75 -9.17 -17.12 -5.47
C THR A 75 -7.81 -16.48 -5.40
N GLU A 76 -6.81 -17.31 -5.16
CA GLU A 76 -5.45 -16.81 -5.10
C GLU A 76 -4.80 -16.74 -6.45
N ALA A 77 -5.40 -17.24 -7.42
CA ALA A 77 -4.76 -17.37 -8.75
C ALA A 77 -4.29 -16.06 -9.34
#